data_49e3e4eef2d359a637243ae0f1e84561
#
_entry.id   49e3e4eef2d359a637243ae0f1e84561
#
_cell.length_a   1.000
_cell.length_b   1.000
_cell.length_c   1.000
_cell.angle_alpha   90.00
_cell.angle_beta   90.00
_cell.angle_gamma   90.00
#
_symmetry.space_group_name_H-M   'P 1'
#
loop_
_entity.id
_entity.type
_entity.pdbx_description
1 polymer ?
#
loop_
_entity_poly.entity_id
_entity_poly.type
_entity_poly.pdbx_seq_one_letter_code
_entity_poly.pdbx_strand_id
1 'polypeptide(L)'
;MSAPPVPATPNEGRPLLAVFGATFFVRFAFGITLAVFASYILGRLSNLSGNDVGTVGLIAAMAPIGEFSTVLLSGLAADRFGRFPVLFTGMTGSAVLFALVALTRSVYALGTLNFLFGIASGAILASSLAVIADRSTAVERGLEMGRFDAMNLAGWLAGFAFGIAILGLLQDGRLSLGFLPWVFVLGAATLLAGLLFAWRLVRSVPRTVPAAGFPVRQVLENAFRRGVLLVTLPWLIIYMLIGYVLVFVGSASAGVGFSDLYLAAAIGGGGALLVVSQPRFGRLADRYGRTRLMNIGVAGFVGTMIFASLLIYLGPPPSPVLLGALGVSAVAALAYGPAALAALADLASALSRGTTMAIYSLTISLGMILGLVVGTQLVALWGNLGYYTFFGGVAVALVILSLFRYREVRLGPASVPTIPAR
;
A
#
# COMPACT_ATOMS: atom_id res chain seq x y z
N MET A 1 28.38 25.59 -25.91
CA MET A 1 27.47 24.84 -26.76
C MET A 1 27.08 23.59 -26.02
N SER A 2 25.90 23.56 -25.42
CA SER A 2 25.34 22.37 -24.75
C SER A 2 24.91 21.38 -25.84
N ALA A 3 25.36 20.12 -25.75
CA ALA A 3 24.93 19.07 -26.65
C ALA A 3 23.39 18.98 -26.64
N PRO A 4 22.73 18.78 -27.79
CA PRO A 4 21.30 18.65 -27.84
C PRO A 4 20.88 17.41 -27.02
N PRO A 5 19.71 17.45 -26.32
CA PRO A 5 19.21 16.30 -25.58
C PRO A 5 19.05 15.12 -26.54
N VAL A 6 19.66 13.99 -26.18
CA VAL A 6 19.53 12.74 -26.93
C VAL A 6 18.03 12.40 -26.95
N PRO A 7 17.40 12.21 -28.13
CA PRO A 7 16.00 11.86 -28.18
C PRO A 7 15.78 10.52 -27.47
N ALA A 8 14.81 10.49 -26.56
CA ALA A 8 14.40 9.29 -25.85
C ALA A 8 14.07 8.19 -26.87
N THR A 9 14.71 7.03 -26.76
CA THR A 9 14.44 5.92 -27.67
C THR A 9 13.02 5.40 -27.43
N PRO A 10 12.25 5.01 -28.46
CA PRO A 10 10.87 4.54 -28.33
C PRO A 10 10.66 3.36 -27.37
N ASN A 11 11.74 2.76 -26.87
CA ASN A 11 11.73 1.59 -25.99
C ASN A 11 11.84 1.91 -24.50
N GLU A 12 12.07 3.16 -24.09
CA GLU A 12 12.35 3.49 -22.66
C GLU A 12 11.12 3.39 -21.74
N GLY A 13 9.91 3.58 -22.27
CA GLY A 13 8.67 3.47 -21.50
C GLY A 13 8.14 2.04 -21.28
N ARG A 14 8.57 1.07 -22.09
CA ARG A 14 8.06 -0.31 -22.02
C ARG A 14 8.31 -1.02 -20.69
N PRO A 15 9.48 -0.90 -20.02
CA PRO A 15 9.72 -1.53 -18.73
C PRO A 15 8.83 -1.00 -17.63
N LEU A 16 8.55 0.32 -17.61
CA LEU A 16 7.67 0.93 -16.61
C LEU A 16 6.22 0.47 -16.79
N LEU A 17 5.73 0.40 -18.03
CA LEU A 17 4.39 -0.11 -18.32
C LEU A 17 4.22 -1.57 -17.86
N ALA A 18 5.28 -2.38 -17.99
CA ALA A 18 5.27 -3.76 -17.50
C ALA A 18 5.14 -3.83 -15.98
N VAL A 19 5.88 -2.99 -15.26
CA VAL A 19 5.82 -2.93 -13.79
C VAL A 19 4.44 -2.44 -13.34
N PHE A 20 3.88 -1.43 -14.00
CA PHE A 20 2.53 -0.93 -13.70
C PHE A 20 1.46 -2.00 -13.92
N GLY A 21 1.51 -2.72 -15.05
CA GLY A 21 0.60 -3.81 -15.33
C GLY A 21 0.75 -4.97 -14.34
N ALA A 22 1.98 -5.38 -14.04
CA ALA A 22 2.24 -6.40 -13.03
C ALA A 22 1.71 -5.98 -11.66
N THR A 23 1.92 -4.73 -11.26
CA THR A 23 1.41 -4.17 -10.01
C THR A 23 -0.12 -4.22 -9.95
N PHE A 24 -0.81 -3.84 -11.04
CA PHE A 24 -2.27 -3.93 -11.11
C PHE A 24 -2.75 -5.37 -10.84
N PHE A 25 -2.19 -6.36 -11.55
CA PHE A 25 -2.62 -7.76 -11.40
C PHE A 25 -2.32 -8.32 -9.99
N VAL A 26 -1.16 -7.99 -9.43
CA VAL A 26 -0.82 -8.38 -8.05
C VAL A 26 -1.81 -7.80 -7.06
N ARG A 27 -2.13 -6.52 -7.20
CA ARG A 27 -3.05 -5.82 -6.28
C ARG A 27 -4.50 -6.23 -6.49
N PHE A 28 -4.88 -6.58 -7.71
CA PHE A 28 -6.19 -7.15 -7.98
C PHE A 28 -6.37 -8.50 -7.27
N ALA A 29 -5.39 -9.41 -7.39
CA ALA A 29 -5.38 -10.67 -6.70
C ALA A 29 -5.44 -10.50 -5.17
N PHE A 30 -4.66 -9.55 -4.63
CA PHE A 30 -4.66 -9.21 -3.21
C PHE A 30 -6.01 -8.64 -2.76
N GLY A 31 -6.59 -7.72 -3.53
CA GLY A 31 -7.90 -7.11 -3.21
C GLY A 31 -9.03 -8.13 -3.14
N ILE A 32 -9.12 -9.03 -4.14
CA ILE A 32 -10.12 -10.11 -4.13
C ILE A 32 -9.98 -10.97 -2.88
N THR A 33 -8.77 -11.45 -2.62
CA THR A 33 -8.53 -12.39 -1.52
C THR A 33 -8.76 -11.73 -0.18
N LEU A 34 -8.37 -10.47 0.00
CA LEU A 34 -8.61 -9.72 1.24
C LEU A 34 -10.11 -9.60 1.53
N ALA A 35 -10.93 -9.28 0.53
CA ALA A 35 -12.36 -9.14 0.69
C ALA A 35 -13.04 -10.44 1.18
N VAL A 36 -12.62 -11.60 0.66
CA VAL A 36 -13.25 -12.89 0.97
C VAL A 36 -12.55 -13.66 2.08
N PHE A 37 -11.34 -13.27 2.49
CA PHE A 37 -10.49 -14.06 3.37
C PHE A 37 -11.11 -14.28 4.74
N ALA A 38 -11.70 -13.25 5.35
CA ALA A 38 -12.38 -13.36 6.63
C ALA A 38 -13.55 -14.38 6.57
N SER A 39 -14.40 -14.26 5.54
CA SER A 39 -15.51 -15.18 5.33
C SER A 39 -15.04 -16.61 5.02
N TYR A 40 -13.91 -16.73 4.30
CA TYR A 40 -13.29 -18.03 4.04
C TYR A 40 -12.81 -18.72 5.34
N ILE A 41 -12.13 -17.96 6.23
CA ILE A 41 -11.68 -18.45 7.52
C ILE A 41 -12.88 -18.84 8.39
N LEU A 42 -13.87 -17.95 8.52
CA LEU A 42 -15.08 -18.20 9.32
C LEU A 42 -15.85 -19.45 8.84
N GLY A 43 -15.98 -19.63 7.52
CA GLY A 43 -16.60 -20.83 6.95
C GLY A 43 -15.83 -22.12 7.24
N ARG A 44 -14.52 -22.07 7.52
CA ARG A 44 -13.68 -23.21 7.92
C ARG A 44 -13.65 -23.41 9.42
N LEU A 45 -13.90 -22.36 10.20
CA LEU A 45 -13.95 -22.38 11.67
C LEU A 45 -15.33 -22.75 12.22
N SER A 46 -16.34 -23.02 11.39
CA SER A 46 -17.70 -23.32 11.81
C SER A 46 -17.81 -24.49 12.80
N ASN A 47 -16.74 -25.25 13.01
CA ASN A 47 -16.62 -26.28 14.06
C ASN A 47 -15.96 -25.78 15.36
N LEU A 48 -15.48 -24.55 15.42
CA LEU A 48 -14.98 -23.91 16.63
C LEU A 48 -16.08 -22.98 17.12
N SER A 49 -16.57 -23.26 18.34
CA SER A 49 -17.63 -22.52 19.01
C SER A 49 -17.39 -21.00 18.95
N GLY A 50 -18.32 -20.31 18.30
CA GLY A 50 -18.62 -18.87 18.30
C GLY A 50 -17.56 -17.87 18.76
N ASN A 51 -17.45 -16.78 18.06
CA ASN A 51 -16.76 -15.54 18.45
C ASN A 51 -15.24 -15.44 18.28
N ASP A 52 -14.59 -16.18 17.41
CA ASP A 52 -13.14 -16.03 17.27
C ASP A 52 -12.74 -14.96 16.20
N VAL A 53 -13.32 -13.75 16.33
CA VAL A 53 -12.87 -12.55 15.59
C VAL A 53 -11.38 -12.31 15.80
N GLY A 54 -10.86 -12.64 17.00
CA GLY A 54 -9.45 -12.60 17.32
C GLY A 54 -8.60 -13.53 16.46
N THR A 55 -9.03 -14.76 16.25
CA THR A 55 -8.32 -15.73 15.39
C THR A 55 -8.31 -15.29 13.93
N VAL A 56 -9.43 -14.77 13.43
CA VAL A 56 -9.49 -14.21 12.06
C VAL A 56 -8.51 -13.05 11.92
N GLY A 57 -8.50 -12.13 12.88
CA GLY A 57 -7.58 -10.98 12.90
C GLY A 57 -6.11 -11.42 12.94
N LEU A 58 -5.78 -12.42 13.77
CA LEU A 58 -4.44 -12.96 13.87
C LEU A 58 -3.98 -13.61 12.56
N ILE A 59 -4.83 -14.43 11.94
CA ILE A 59 -4.52 -15.07 10.65
C ILE A 59 -4.36 -14.00 9.56
N ALA A 60 -5.21 -12.97 9.53
CA ALA A 60 -5.09 -11.85 8.60
C ALA A 60 -3.80 -11.06 8.81
N ALA A 61 -3.35 -10.89 10.07
CA ALA A 61 -2.12 -10.20 10.41
C ALA A 61 -0.84 -10.98 10.01
N MET A 62 -0.94 -12.28 9.72
CA MET A 62 0.24 -13.07 9.34
C MET A 62 0.91 -12.56 8.07
N ALA A 63 0.16 -12.05 7.07
CA ALA A 63 0.75 -11.47 5.86
C ALA A 63 1.60 -10.21 6.15
N PRO A 64 1.07 -9.17 6.80
CA PRO A 64 1.91 -8.03 7.17
C PRO A 64 3.07 -8.40 8.11
N ILE A 65 2.93 -9.41 8.98
CA ILE A 65 4.03 -9.91 9.81
C ILE A 65 5.12 -10.56 8.94
N GLY A 66 4.75 -11.39 7.97
CA GLY A 66 5.67 -12.00 7.02
C GLY A 66 6.41 -10.96 6.18
N GLU A 67 5.69 -9.96 5.67
CA GLU A 67 6.26 -8.85 4.91
C GLU A 67 7.23 -8.04 5.78
N PHE A 68 6.82 -7.63 6.97
CA PHE A 68 7.67 -6.90 7.93
C PHE A 68 8.97 -7.64 8.23
N SER A 69 8.89 -8.94 8.47
CA SER A 69 10.04 -9.76 8.87
C SER A 69 11.12 -9.88 7.79
N THR A 70 10.75 -9.76 6.51
CA THR A 70 11.65 -10.12 5.40
C THR A 70 11.81 -9.05 4.33
N VAL A 71 11.07 -7.95 4.38
CA VAL A 71 11.08 -6.95 3.30
C VAL A 71 12.44 -6.28 3.10
N LEU A 72 13.20 -6.03 4.16
CA LEU A 72 14.56 -5.49 4.03
C LEU A 72 15.49 -6.48 3.34
N LEU A 73 15.37 -7.77 3.66
CA LEU A 73 16.11 -8.84 2.98
C LEU A 73 15.71 -8.93 1.50
N SER A 74 14.43 -8.74 1.20
CA SER A 74 13.92 -8.70 -0.17
C SER A 74 14.48 -7.51 -0.95
N GLY A 75 14.58 -6.33 -0.33
CA GLY A 75 15.23 -5.16 -0.92
C GLY A 75 16.71 -5.39 -1.22
N LEU A 76 17.45 -5.98 -0.25
CA LEU A 76 18.83 -6.37 -0.44
C LEU A 76 19.00 -7.45 -1.52
N ALA A 77 18.09 -8.42 -1.58
CA ALA A 77 18.09 -9.43 -2.63
C ALA A 77 17.86 -8.77 -4.01
N ALA A 78 16.98 -7.79 -4.10
CA ALA A 78 16.76 -7.02 -5.32
C ALA A 78 17.99 -6.21 -5.74
N ASP A 79 18.73 -5.65 -4.79
CA ASP A 79 19.99 -4.95 -5.06
C ASP A 79 21.11 -5.91 -5.51
N ARG A 80 21.18 -7.12 -4.94
CA ARG A 80 22.23 -8.11 -5.20
C ARG A 80 21.98 -8.99 -6.43
N PHE A 81 20.78 -9.54 -6.54
CA PHE A 81 20.43 -10.51 -7.60
C PHE A 81 19.75 -9.86 -8.81
N GLY A 82 19.40 -8.58 -8.68
CA GLY A 82 18.66 -7.82 -9.68
C GLY A 82 17.16 -7.72 -9.38
N ARG A 83 16.54 -6.66 -9.89
CA ARG A 83 15.13 -6.32 -9.61
C ARG A 83 14.18 -7.39 -10.14
N PHE A 84 14.43 -7.84 -11.37
CA PHE A 84 13.53 -8.77 -12.05
C PHE A 84 13.48 -10.18 -11.45
N PRO A 85 14.62 -10.85 -11.13
CA PRO A 85 14.57 -12.17 -10.50
C PRO A 85 13.77 -12.17 -9.19
N VAL A 86 13.93 -11.11 -8.35
CA VAL A 86 13.22 -11.00 -7.08
C VAL A 86 11.74 -10.72 -7.29
N LEU A 87 11.38 -9.87 -8.25
CA LEU A 87 9.99 -9.65 -8.65
C LEU A 87 9.34 -10.96 -9.15
N PHE A 88 10.04 -11.67 -10.04
CA PHE A 88 9.56 -12.91 -10.62
C PHE A 88 9.33 -14.01 -9.58
N THR A 89 10.29 -14.23 -8.67
CA THR A 89 10.16 -15.21 -7.59
C THR A 89 9.05 -14.84 -6.62
N GLY A 90 8.88 -13.56 -6.30
CA GLY A 90 7.77 -13.07 -5.47
C GLY A 90 6.41 -13.34 -6.11
N MET A 91 6.22 -13.02 -7.39
CA MET A 91 4.96 -13.24 -8.11
C MET A 91 4.64 -14.73 -8.26
N THR A 92 5.63 -15.54 -8.64
CA THR A 92 5.45 -17.00 -8.77
C THR A 92 5.12 -17.62 -7.41
N GLY A 93 5.87 -17.24 -6.36
CA GLY A 93 5.61 -17.70 -4.99
C GLY A 93 4.20 -17.33 -4.53
N SER A 94 3.75 -16.10 -4.77
CA SER A 94 2.39 -15.66 -4.43
C SER A 94 1.31 -16.46 -5.16
N ALA A 95 1.50 -16.77 -6.44
CA ALA A 95 0.56 -17.56 -7.21
C ALA A 95 0.44 -19.00 -6.68
N VAL A 96 1.57 -19.62 -6.35
CA VAL A 96 1.60 -20.96 -5.73
C VAL A 96 0.92 -20.95 -4.36
N LEU A 97 1.22 -19.95 -3.53
CA LEU A 97 0.63 -19.83 -2.19
C LEU A 97 -0.89 -19.64 -2.26
N PHE A 98 -1.41 -18.84 -3.19
CA PHE A 98 -2.85 -18.71 -3.38
C PHE A 98 -3.50 -20.02 -3.82
N ALA A 99 -2.87 -20.78 -4.73
CA ALA A 99 -3.36 -22.09 -5.10
C ALA A 99 -3.38 -23.04 -3.89
N LEU A 100 -2.36 -23.01 -3.03
CA LEU A 100 -2.31 -23.81 -1.81
C LEU A 100 -3.36 -23.37 -0.78
N VAL A 101 -3.67 -22.08 -0.65
CA VAL A 101 -4.77 -21.59 0.19
C VAL A 101 -6.10 -22.17 -0.26
N ALA A 102 -6.34 -22.25 -1.59
CA ALA A 102 -7.56 -22.87 -2.12
C ALA A 102 -7.73 -24.35 -1.73
N LEU A 103 -6.61 -25.06 -1.59
CA LEU A 103 -6.60 -26.50 -1.30
C LEU A 103 -6.62 -26.83 0.20
N THR A 104 -6.17 -25.90 1.06
CA THR A 104 -6.04 -26.20 2.49
C THR A 104 -7.36 -26.07 3.25
N ARG A 105 -7.51 -26.93 4.27
CA ARG A 105 -8.65 -26.90 5.20
C ARG A 105 -8.23 -26.55 6.63
N SER A 106 -6.93 -26.52 6.89
CA SER A 106 -6.38 -26.24 8.23
C SER A 106 -6.21 -24.75 8.45
N VAL A 107 -6.72 -24.25 9.57
CA VAL A 107 -6.59 -22.85 10.01
C VAL A 107 -5.12 -22.47 10.24
N TYR A 108 -4.34 -23.39 10.82
CA TYR A 108 -2.90 -23.19 11.03
C TYR A 108 -2.14 -23.09 9.69
N ALA A 109 -2.52 -23.96 8.73
CA ALA A 109 -1.94 -23.87 7.40
C ALA A 109 -2.32 -22.56 6.70
N LEU A 110 -3.55 -22.07 6.86
CA LEU A 110 -3.95 -20.76 6.33
C LEU A 110 -3.09 -19.63 6.90
N GLY A 111 -2.84 -19.61 8.20
CA GLY A 111 -1.95 -18.64 8.84
C GLY A 111 -0.52 -18.71 8.28
N THR A 112 0.04 -19.91 8.16
CA THR A 112 1.38 -20.13 7.61
C THR A 112 1.47 -19.70 6.15
N LEU A 113 0.49 -20.07 5.31
CA LEU A 113 0.46 -19.66 3.91
C LEU A 113 0.32 -18.16 3.76
N ASN A 114 -0.49 -17.50 4.62
CA ASN A 114 -0.63 -16.06 4.62
C ASN A 114 0.66 -15.35 5.06
N PHE A 115 1.39 -15.90 6.03
CA PHE A 115 2.71 -15.41 6.42
C PHE A 115 3.72 -15.49 5.25
N LEU A 116 3.79 -16.64 4.58
CA LEU A 116 4.67 -16.84 3.41
C LEU A 116 4.27 -15.91 2.25
N PHE A 117 2.96 -15.68 2.06
CA PHE A 117 2.46 -14.71 1.09
C PHE A 117 2.96 -13.28 1.40
N GLY A 118 2.98 -12.89 2.68
CA GLY A 118 3.56 -11.63 3.11
C GLY A 118 5.02 -11.46 2.68
N ILE A 119 5.84 -12.51 2.83
CA ILE A 119 7.24 -12.54 2.37
C ILE A 119 7.32 -12.29 0.86
N ALA A 120 6.50 -12.99 0.07
CA ALA A 120 6.47 -12.84 -1.37
C ALA A 120 5.97 -11.44 -1.81
N SER A 121 4.96 -10.88 -1.12
CA SER A 121 4.43 -9.54 -1.34
C SER A 121 5.49 -8.46 -1.13
N GLY A 122 6.28 -8.55 -0.05
CA GLY A 122 7.37 -7.62 0.22
C GLY A 122 8.43 -7.62 -0.89
N ALA A 123 8.76 -8.80 -1.42
CA ALA A 123 9.68 -8.94 -2.54
C ALA A 123 9.16 -8.26 -3.82
N ILE A 124 7.87 -8.40 -4.11
CA ILE A 124 7.22 -7.76 -5.27
C ILE A 124 7.26 -6.24 -5.14
N LEU A 125 6.85 -5.72 -3.99
CA LEU A 125 6.73 -4.27 -3.77
C LEU A 125 8.10 -3.58 -3.81
N ALA A 126 9.07 -4.11 -3.06
CA ALA A 126 10.42 -3.57 -3.02
C ALA A 126 11.08 -3.54 -4.40
N SER A 127 10.94 -4.64 -5.18
CA SER A 127 11.51 -4.74 -6.52
C SER A 127 10.81 -3.81 -7.52
N SER A 128 9.49 -3.71 -7.49
CA SER A 128 8.71 -2.83 -8.38
C SER A 128 9.08 -1.37 -8.17
N LEU A 129 9.11 -0.90 -6.92
CA LEU A 129 9.49 0.47 -6.59
C LEU A 129 10.95 0.77 -6.97
N ALA A 130 11.85 -0.20 -6.78
CA ALA A 130 13.25 -0.03 -7.18
C ALA A 130 13.39 0.13 -8.70
N VAL A 131 12.65 -0.65 -9.51
CA VAL A 131 12.65 -0.49 -10.98
C VAL A 131 12.16 0.89 -11.38
N ILE A 132 11.10 1.41 -10.76
CA ILE A 132 10.57 2.73 -11.06
C ILE A 132 11.58 3.81 -10.69
N ALA A 133 12.19 3.71 -9.50
CA ALA A 133 13.20 4.65 -9.04
C ALA A 133 14.46 4.65 -9.92
N ASP A 134 14.85 3.49 -10.48
CA ASP A 134 15.99 3.34 -11.39
C ASP A 134 15.72 3.91 -12.78
N ARG A 135 14.46 3.90 -13.24
CA ARG A 135 14.07 4.29 -14.59
C ARG A 135 13.48 5.68 -14.72
N SER A 136 13.09 6.30 -13.61
CA SER A 136 12.57 7.65 -13.58
C SER A 136 13.68 8.69 -13.47
N THR A 137 13.58 9.79 -14.21
CA THR A 137 14.42 10.96 -14.04
C THR A 137 14.03 11.71 -12.75
N ALA A 138 14.92 12.51 -12.20
CA ALA A 138 14.60 13.32 -11.01
C ALA A 138 13.41 14.27 -11.23
N VAL A 139 13.21 14.72 -12.49
CA VAL A 139 12.14 15.64 -12.89
C VAL A 139 10.77 14.95 -12.97
N GLU A 140 10.74 13.67 -13.41
CA GLU A 140 9.50 12.92 -13.66
C GLU A 140 9.18 11.89 -12.57
N ARG A 141 10.03 11.77 -11.56
CA ARG A 141 9.93 10.72 -10.54
C ARG A 141 8.62 10.74 -9.78
N GLY A 142 8.12 11.93 -9.45
CA GLY A 142 6.82 12.08 -8.81
C GLY A 142 5.67 11.60 -9.69
N LEU A 143 5.71 11.91 -10.98
CA LEU A 143 4.72 11.43 -11.94
C LEU A 143 4.75 9.91 -12.06
N GLU A 144 5.93 9.29 -12.18
CA GLU A 144 6.05 7.84 -12.33
C GLU A 144 5.66 7.10 -11.04
N MET A 145 6.00 7.64 -9.87
CA MET A 145 5.52 7.13 -8.58
C MET A 145 4.00 7.29 -8.44
N GLY A 146 3.44 8.41 -8.93
CA GLY A 146 1.99 8.62 -8.97
C GLY A 146 1.26 7.65 -9.91
N ARG A 147 1.86 7.29 -11.05
CA ARG A 147 1.34 6.25 -11.95
C ARG A 147 1.38 4.87 -11.31
N PHE A 148 2.46 4.57 -10.59
CA PHE A 148 2.56 3.34 -9.82
C PHE A 148 1.45 3.26 -8.77
N ASP A 149 1.26 4.31 -7.97
CA ASP A 149 0.20 4.36 -6.96
C ASP A 149 -1.19 4.25 -7.58
N ALA A 150 -1.42 4.88 -8.73
CA ALA A 150 -2.67 4.74 -9.46
C ALA A 150 -2.97 3.28 -9.84
N MET A 151 -1.97 2.55 -10.38
CA MET A 151 -2.12 1.14 -10.73
C MET A 151 -2.25 0.24 -9.50
N ASN A 152 -1.51 0.56 -8.43
CA ASN A 152 -1.60 -0.11 -7.14
C ASN A 152 -3.01 -0.01 -6.56
N LEU A 153 -3.58 1.21 -6.50
CA LEU A 153 -4.92 1.46 -6.00
C LEU A 153 -6.01 0.90 -6.93
N ALA A 154 -5.87 1.08 -8.25
CA ALA A 154 -6.82 0.57 -9.22
C ALA A 154 -6.95 -0.95 -9.13
N GLY A 155 -5.84 -1.67 -9.06
CA GLY A 155 -5.84 -3.12 -8.88
C GLY A 155 -6.51 -3.52 -7.58
N TRP A 156 -6.09 -2.90 -6.47
CA TRP A 156 -6.63 -3.21 -5.14
C TRP A 156 -8.12 -2.96 -5.03
N LEU A 157 -8.61 -1.79 -5.46
CA LEU A 157 -10.02 -1.41 -5.41
C LEU A 157 -10.88 -2.28 -6.34
N ALA A 158 -10.40 -2.55 -7.56
CA ALA A 158 -11.11 -3.42 -8.49
C ALA A 158 -11.23 -4.85 -7.94
N GLY A 159 -10.13 -5.40 -7.39
CA GLY A 159 -10.13 -6.70 -6.75
C GLY A 159 -11.04 -6.77 -5.53
N PHE A 160 -10.98 -5.75 -4.66
CA PHE A 160 -11.79 -5.67 -3.46
C PHE A 160 -13.29 -5.57 -3.80
N ALA A 161 -13.65 -4.72 -4.78
CA ALA A 161 -15.03 -4.60 -5.26
C ALA A 161 -15.55 -5.92 -5.85
N PHE A 162 -14.71 -6.62 -6.62
CA PHE A 162 -15.05 -7.94 -7.16
C PHE A 162 -15.24 -8.97 -6.04
N GLY A 163 -14.41 -8.96 -5.02
CA GLY A 163 -14.55 -9.82 -3.83
C GLY A 163 -15.83 -9.55 -3.04
N ILE A 164 -16.19 -8.25 -2.84
CA ILE A 164 -17.46 -7.86 -2.21
C ILE A 164 -18.65 -8.35 -3.05
N ALA A 165 -18.60 -8.23 -4.38
CA ALA A 165 -19.66 -8.74 -5.25
C ALA A 165 -19.86 -10.26 -5.09
N ILE A 166 -18.77 -11.02 -4.95
CA ILE A 166 -18.84 -12.46 -4.65
C ILE A 166 -19.51 -12.71 -3.30
N LEU A 167 -19.15 -11.94 -2.26
CA LEU A 167 -19.79 -12.06 -0.94
C LEU A 167 -21.29 -11.75 -1.00
N GLY A 168 -21.70 -10.71 -1.77
CA GLY A 168 -23.12 -10.41 -2.01
C GLY A 168 -23.87 -11.59 -2.66
N LEU A 169 -23.27 -12.22 -3.68
CA LEU A 169 -23.88 -13.40 -4.33
C LEU A 169 -23.97 -14.61 -3.39
N LEU A 170 -23.04 -14.73 -2.43
CA LEU A 170 -23.11 -15.77 -1.38
C LEU A 170 -24.23 -15.47 -0.38
N GLN A 171 -24.41 -14.21 0.03
CA GLN A 171 -25.49 -13.79 0.92
C GLN A 171 -26.87 -13.96 0.29
N ASP A 172 -27.00 -13.68 -1.01
CA ASP A 172 -28.24 -13.91 -1.78
C ASP A 172 -28.56 -15.37 -2.06
N GLY A 173 -27.68 -16.31 -1.61
CA GLY A 173 -27.84 -17.75 -1.87
C GLY A 173 -27.58 -18.17 -3.32
N ARG A 174 -27.13 -17.24 -4.20
CA ARG A 174 -26.79 -17.53 -5.61
C ARG A 174 -25.49 -18.29 -5.78
N LEU A 175 -24.59 -18.20 -4.79
CA LEU A 175 -23.37 -18.99 -4.69
C LEU A 175 -23.33 -19.73 -3.35
N SER A 176 -22.65 -20.87 -3.32
CA SER A 176 -22.40 -21.60 -2.07
C SER A 176 -21.02 -21.25 -1.50
N LEU A 177 -20.83 -21.42 -0.18
CA LEU A 177 -19.52 -21.27 0.47
C LEU A 177 -18.43 -22.16 -0.15
N GLY A 178 -18.81 -23.26 -0.80
CA GLY A 178 -17.89 -24.12 -1.57
C GLY A 178 -17.24 -23.42 -2.77
N PHE A 179 -17.76 -22.25 -3.19
CA PHE A 179 -17.15 -21.45 -4.26
C PHE A 179 -15.93 -20.64 -3.79
N LEU A 180 -15.81 -20.31 -2.50
CA LEU A 180 -14.72 -19.47 -1.98
C LEU A 180 -13.30 -19.94 -2.34
N PRO A 181 -12.95 -21.24 -2.35
CA PRO A 181 -11.64 -21.70 -2.83
C PRO A 181 -11.30 -21.25 -4.25
N TRP A 182 -12.30 -21.17 -5.14
CA TRP A 182 -12.10 -20.75 -6.53
C TRP A 182 -11.68 -19.28 -6.67
N VAL A 183 -12.01 -18.44 -5.67
CA VAL A 183 -11.55 -17.04 -5.63
C VAL A 183 -10.04 -16.98 -5.48
N PHE A 184 -9.45 -17.85 -4.67
CA PHE A 184 -7.98 -17.94 -4.52
C PHE A 184 -7.32 -18.52 -5.78
N VAL A 185 -7.97 -19.48 -6.46
CA VAL A 185 -7.52 -19.97 -7.77
C VAL A 185 -7.53 -18.85 -8.80
N LEU A 186 -8.59 -18.03 -8.83
CA LEU A 186 -8.66 -16.85 -9.69
C LEU A 186 -7.54 -15.86 -9.34
N GLY A 187 -7.28 -15.61 -8.07
CA GLY A 187 -6.16 -14.79 -7.60
C GLY A 187 -4.81 -15.33 -8.10
N ALA A 188 -4.58 -16.64 -7.99
CA ALA A 188 -3.38 -17.29 -8.53
C ALA A 188 -3.26 -17.11 -10.06
N ALA A 189 -4.35 -17.33 -10.81
CA ALA A 189 -4.37 -17.13 -12.25
C ALA A 189 -4.09 -15.68 -12.64
N THR A 190 -4.62 -14.71 -11.90
CA THR A 190 -4.39 -13.29 -12.10
C THR A 190 -2.91 -12.92 -11.87
N LEU A 191 -2.29 -13.49 -10.84
CA LEU A 191 -0.85 -13.32 -10.57
C LEU A 191 0.00 -13.89 -11.70
N LEU A 192 -0.33 -15.07 -12.22
CA LEU A 192 0.35 -15.67 -13.37
C LEU A 192 0.17 -14.83 -14.64
N ALA A 193 -1.02 -14.27 -14.88
CA ALA A 193 -1.24 -13.35 -15.99
C ALA A 193 -0.35 -12.10 -15.87
N GLY A 194 -0.27 -11.50 -14.68
CA GLY A 194 0.63 -10.39 -14.40
C GLY A 194 2.10 -10.75 -14.61
N LEU A 195 2.50 -11.96 -14.21
CA LEU A 195 3.83 -12.48 -14.41
C LEU A 195 4.18 -12.66 -15.90
N LEU A 196 3.27 -13.20 -16.69
CA LEU A 196 3.44 -13.35 -18.15
C LEU A 196 3.55 -11.99 -18.84
N PHE A 197 2.74 -11.03 -18.39
CA PHE A 197 2.81 -9.64 -18.87
C PHE A 197 4.18 -9.02 -18.54
N ALA A 198 4.63 -9.13 -17.29
CA ALA A 198 5.94 -8.66 -16.85
C ALA A 198 7.09 -9.35 -17.63
N TRP A 199 7.03 -10.65 -17.82
CA TRP A 199 8.05 -11.43 -18.53
C TRP A 199 8.31 -10.93 -19.96
N ARG A 200 7.25 -10.66 -20.70
CA ARG A 200 7.38 -10.20 -22.11
C ARG A 200 8.06 -8.84 -22.24
N LEU A 201 7.86 -7.98 -21.22
CA LEU A 201 8.27 -6.58 -21.31
C LEU A 201 9.60 -6.30 -20.56
N VAL A 202 9.94 -7.08 -19.55
CA VAL A 202 11.09 -6.81 -18.67
C VAL A 202 12.36 -7.56 -19.12
N ARG A 203 12.28 -8.46 -20.09
CA ARG A 203 13.47 -9.11 -20.69
C ARG A 203 14.54 -8.12 -21.19
N SER A 204 14.15 -6.87 -21.45
CA SER A 204 15.02 -5.79 -21.94
C SER A 204 15.68 -4.96 -20.84
N VAL A 205 15.43 -5.25 -19.56
CA VAL A 205 16.05 -4.47 -18.47
C VAL A 205 17.48 -4.94 -18.24
N PRO A 206 18.49 -4.08 -18.41
CA PRO A 206 19.88 -4.45 -18.10
C PRO A 206 20.01 -4.89 -16.64
N ARG A 207 20.78 -5.94 -16.41
CA ARG A 207 21.13 -6.33 -15.04
C ARG A 207 21.91 -5.20 -14.40
N THR A 208 21.41 -4.67 -13.28
CA THR A 208 22.20 -3.78 -12.43
C THR A 208 23.40 -4.58 -11.90
N VAL A 209 24.57 -3.95 -11.90
CA VAL A 209 25.79 -4.57 -11.35
C VAL A 209 25.55 -4.87 -9.87
N PRO A 210 25.80 -6.11 -9.39
CA PRO A 210 25.60 -6.45 -8.00
C PRO A 210 26.46 -5.56 -7.10
N ALA A 211 25.86 -4.98 -6.07
CA ALA A 211 26.64 -4.31 -5.03
C ALA A 211 27.54 -5.35 -4.32
N ALA A 212 28.83 -5.06 -4.24
CA ALA A 212 29.77 -5.90 -3.50
C ALA A 212 29.46 -5.78 -2.00
N GLY A 213 29.06 -6.90 -1.38
CA GLY A 213 28.86 -6.99 0.06
C GLY A 213 27.39 -6.89 0.52
N PHE A 214 27.14 -7.32 1.75
CA PHE A 214 25.84 -7.30 2.43
C PHE A 214 25.92 -6.37 3.66
N PRO A 215 25.85 -5.03 3.50
CA PRO A 215 26.09 -4.11 4.60
C PRO A 215 24.79 -3.89 5.40
N VAL A 216 24.37 -4.88 6.21
CA VAL A 216 23.22 -4.75 7.12
C VAL A 216 23.30 -3.46 7.94
N ARG A 217 24.50 -3.11 8.40
CA ARG A 217 24.75 -1.87 9.14
C ARG A 217 24.38 -0.62 8.32
N GLN A 218 24.79 -0.54 7.05
CA GLN A 218 24.46 0.59 6.18
C GLN A 218 22.96 0.67 5.90
N VAL A 219 22.27 -0.48 5.81
CA VAL A 219 20.82 -0.53 5.65
C VAL A 219 20.13 0.08 6.86
N LEU A 220 20.53 -0.33 8.06
CA LEU A 220 19.98 0.22 9.30
C LEU A 220 20.31 1.73 9.44
N GLU A 221 21.56 2.12 9.19
CA GLU A 221 21.95 3.53 9.22
C GLU A 221 21.15 4.36 8.21
N ASN A 222 20.87 3.84 7.01
CA ASN A 222 20.03 4.52 6.02
C ASN A 222 18.55 4.58 6.44
N ALA A 223 18.01 3.50 7.03
CA ALA A 223 16.63 3.46 7.50
C ALA A 223 16.37 4.48 8.61
N PHE A 224 17.36 4.66 9.50
CA PHE A 224 17.27 5.60 10.62
C PHE A 224 17.79 7.00 10.29
N ARG A 225 18.17 7.27 9.02
CA ARG A 225 18.49 8.64 8.61
C ARG A 225 17.30 9.56 8.81
N ARG A 226 17.53 10.73 9.40
CA ARG A 226 16.48 11.71 9.74
C ARG A 226 15.54 12.00 8.56
N GLY A 227 16.08 12.21 7.34
CA GLY A 227 15.27 12.47 6.16
C GLY A 227 14.35 11.30 5.79
N VAL A 228 14.81 10.05 5.92
CA VAL A 228 14.01 8.84 5.67
C VAL A 228 12.90 8.72 6.72
N LEU A 229 13.23 8.88 8.01
CA LEU A 229 12.25 8.82 9.09
C LEU A 229 11.15 9.89 8.95
N LEU A 230 11.49 11.12 8.56
CA LEU A 230 10.51 12.19 8.34
C LEU A 230 9.51 11.89 7.21
N VAL A 231 9.91 11.06 6.25
CA VAL A 231 9.02 10.59 5.18
C VAL A 231 8.23 9.36 5.63
N THR A 232 8.86 8.42 6.32
CA THR A 232 8.26 7.11 6.62
C THR A 232 7.38 7.10 7.87
N LEU A 233 7.68 7.89 8.90
CA LEU A 233 6.85 7.95 10.12
C LEU A 233 5.39 8.38 9.87
N PRO A 234 5.10 9.44 9.07
CA PRO A 234 3.70 9.72 8.71
C PRO A 234 3.05 8.58 7.93
N TRP A 235 3.80 7.87 7.07
CA TRP A 235 3.32 6.67 6.40
C TRP A 235 2.90 5.56 7.37
N LEU A 236 3.72 5.30 8.38
CA LEU A 236 3.40 4.33 9.43
C LEU A 236 2.06 4.64 10.08
N ILE A 237 1.85 5.91 10.45
CA ILE A 237 0.61 6.36 11.08
C ILE A 237 -0.58 6.26 10.12
N ILE A 238 -0.39 6.61 8.85
CA ILE A 238 -1.42 6.48 7.81
C ILE A 238 -1.81 5.02 7.61
N TYR A 239 -0.83 4.11 7.53
CA TYR A 239 -1.13 2.68 7.38
C TYR A 239 -1.68 2.03 8.65
N MET A 240 -1.36 2.57 9.81
CA MET A 240 -2.04 2.21 11.06
C MET A 240 -3.54 2.50 10.98
N LEU A 241 -3.92 3.65 10.41
CA LEU A 241 -5.31 3.97 10.13
C LEU A 241 -5.93 3.02 9.10
N ILE A 242 -5.23 2.75 7.99
CA ILE A 242 -5.73 1.87 6.94
C ILE A 242 -5.96 0.45 7.47
N GLY A 243 -5.00 -0.10 8.22
CA GLY A 243 -5.15 -1.42 8.86
C GLY A 243 -6.37 -1.50 9.75
N TYR A 244 -6.62 -0.46 10.54
CA TYR A 244 -7.80 -0.37 11.38
C TYR A 244 -9.11 -0.30 10.58
N VAL A 245 -9.19 0.58 9.59
CA VAL A 245 -10.39 0.79 8.76
C VAL A 245 -10.79 -0.46 7.99
N LEU A 246 -9.82 -1.23 7.48
CA LEU A 246 -10.10 -2.45 6.71
C LEU A 246 -10.88 -3.50 7.50
N VAL A 247 -10.66 -3.59 8.80
CA VAL A 247 -11.38 -4.55 9.66
C VAL A 247 -12.74 -4.02 10.08
N PHE A 248 -12.88 -2.69 10.24
CA PHE A 248 -14.05 -2.08 10.87
C PHE A 248 -14.98 -1.32 9.92
N VAL A 249 -14.66 -1.24 8.62
CA VAL A 249 -15.53 -0.56 7.64
C VAL A 249 -16.98 -1.06 7.71
N GLY A 250 -17.17 -2.37 7.84
CA GLY A 250 -18.50 -2.96 7.93
C GLY A 250 -19.28 -2.53 9.20
N SER A 251 -18.62 -2.53 10.36
CA SER A 251 -19.25 -2.14 11.63
C SER A 251 -19.43 -0.63 11.74
N ALA A 252 -18.50 0.16 11.23
CA ALA A 252 -18.60 1.62 11.23
C ALA A 252 -19.69 2.12 10.28
N SER A 253 -19.84 1.52 9.10
CA SER A 253 -20.89 1.88 8.14
C SER A 253 -22.30 1.60 8.68
N ALA A 254 -22.50 0.49 9.38
CA ALA A 254 -23.75 0.16 10.06
C ALA A 254 -24.11 1.20 11.16
N GLY A 255 -23.09 1.67 11.90
CA GLY A 255 -23.26 2.70 12.92
C GLY A 255 -23.63 4.09 12.38
N VAL A 256 -23.30 4.41 11.13
CA VAL A 256 -23.62 5.69 10.48
C VAL A 256 -24.91 5.62 9.67
N GLY A 257 -25.54 4.45 9.54
CA GLY A 257 -26.81 4.27 8.81
C GLY A 257 -26.69 4.44 7.29
N PHE A 258 -25.52 4.17 6.71
CA PHE A 258 -25.38 4.13 5.25
C PHE A 258 -26.06 2.89 4.68
N SER A 259 -26.84 3.08 3.62
CA SER A 259 -27.27 1.95 2.81
C SER A 259 -26.09 1.37 2.00
N ASP A 260 -26.14 0.07 1.70
CA ASP A 260 -25.10 -0.60 0.91
C ASP A 260 -24.85 0.08 -0.44
N LEU A 261 -25.88 0.68 -1.04
CA LEU A 261 -25.75 1.45 -2.28
C LEU A 261 -24.92 2.72 -2.10
N TYR A 262 -25.12 3.48 -1.02
CA TYR A 262 -24.28 4.65 -0.72
C TYR A 262 -22.84 4.27 -0.42
N LEU A 263 -22.64 3.18 0.31
CA LEU A 263 -21.30 2.66 0.60
C LEU A 263 -20.60 2.22 -0.70
N ALA A 264 -21.27 1.48 -1.56
CA ALA A 264 -20.76 1.06 -2.86
C ALA A 264 -20.42 2.24 -3.76
N ALA A 265 -21.30 3.27 -3.82
CA ALA A 265 -21.06 4.48 -4.59
C ALA A 265 -19.88 5.30 -4.02
N ALA A 266 -19.76 5.40 -2.70
CA ALA A 266 -18.63 6.08 -2.04
C ALA A 266 -17.29 5.37 -2.29
N ILE A 267 -17.26 4.03 -2.18
CA ILE A 267 -16.07 3.22 -2.47
C ILE A 267 -15.73 3.27 -3.96
N GLY A 268 -16.71 3.09 -4.85
CA GLY A 268 -16.49 3.09 -6.30
C GLY A 268 -16.12 4.47 -6.83
N GLY A 269 -16.92 5.49 -6.54
CA GLY A 269 -16.68 6.87 -6.98
C GLY A 269 -15.46 7.50 -6.32
N GLY A 270 -15.35 7.35 -5.00
CA GLY A 270 -14.17 7.76 -4.25
C GLY A 270 -12.91 7.04 -4.75
N GLY A 271 -12.99 5.73 -4.93
CA GLY A 271 -11.89 4.92 -5.47
C GLY A 271 -11.43 5.36 -6.86
N ALA A 272 -12.36 5.63 -7.78
CA ALA A 272 -12.02 6.15 -9.11
C ALA A 272 -11.32 7.52 -9.02
N LEU A 273 -11.80 8.42 -8.17
CA LEU A 273 -11.18 9.71 -7.92
C LEU A 273 -9.77 9.55 -7.34
N LEU A 274 -9.57 8.60 -6.42
CA LEU A 274 -8.28 8.23 -5.86
C LEU A 274 -7.28 7.87 -6.98
N VAL A 275 -7.65 6.93 -7.83
CA VAL A 275 -6.79 6.42 -8.92
C VAL A 275 -6.40 7.54 -9.88
N VAL A 276 -7.38 8.35 -10.33
CA VAL A 276 -7.16 9.42 -11.30
C VAL A 276 -6.35 10.57 -10.73
N SER A 277 -6.42 10.81 -9.43
CA SER A 277 -5.69 11.90 -8.76
C SER A 277 -4.18 11.62 -8.58
N GLN A 278 -3.77 10.35 -8.41
CA GLN A 278 -2.38 9.99 -8.10
C GLN A 278 -1.33 10.54 -9.09
N PRO A 279 -1.45 10.36 -10.42
CA PRO A 279 -0.48 10.93 -11.36
C PRO A 279 -0.49 12.47 -11.38
N ARG A 280 -1.64 13.08 -11.06
CA ARG A 280 -1.75 14.55 -10.95
C ARG A 280 -1.00 15.06 -9.73
N PHE A 281 -1.19 14.44 -8.57
CA PHE A 281 -0.42 14.76 -7.37
C PHE A 281 1.07 14.49 -7.54
N GLY A 282 1.45 13.44 -8.25
CA GLY A 282 2.83 13.18 -8.63
C GLY A 282 3.45 14.34 -9.40
N ARG A 283 2.78 14.81 -10.47
CA ARG A 283 3.23 15.99 -11.24
C ARG A 283 3.26 17.28 -10.42
N LEU A 284 2.28 17.47 -9.53
CA LEU A 284 2.28 18.62 -8.63
C LEU A 284 3.45 18.56 -7.65
N ALA A 285 3.82 17.37 -7.16
CA ALA A 285 4.98 17.17 -6.33
C ALA A 285 6.30 17.50 -7.05
N ASP A 286 6.42 17.15 -8.34
CA ASP A 286 7.56 17.52 -9.18
C ASP A 286 7.64 19.05 -9.39
N ARG A 287 6.50 19.71 -9.59
CA ARG A 287 6.42 21.14 -9.88
C ARG A 287 6.55 22.05 -8.66
N TYR A 288 5.89 21.71 -7.56
CA TYR A 288 5.76 22.55 -6.36
C TYR A 288 6.61 22.10 -5.18
N GLY A 289 7.28 20.95 -5.31
CA GLY A 289 8.15 20.37 -4.30
C GLY A 289 7.47 19.28 -3.47
N ARG A 290 8.23 18.22 -3.17
CA ARG A 290 7.78 17.02 -2.44
C ARG A 290 7.17 17.35 -1.08
N THR A 291 7.88 18.17 -0.29
CA THR A 291 7.48 18.48 1.09
C THR A 291 6.17 19.25 1.17
N ARG A 292 5.91 20.16 0.21
CA ARG A 292 4.66 20.93 0.18
C ARG A 292 3.46 20.01 -0.02
N LEU A 293 3.57 19.07 -0.97
CA LEU A 293 2.51 18.10 -1.24
C LEU A 293 2.32 17.12 -0.08
N MET A 294 3.42 16.68 0.55
CA MET A 294 3.34 15.84 1.76
C MET A 294 2.61 16.58 2.90
N ASN A 295 2.84 17.86 3.09
CA ASN A 295 2.13 18.65 4.12
C ASN A 295 0.63 18.81 3.81
N ILE A 296 0.27 19.04 2.53
CA ILE A 296 -1.13 19.05 2.09
C ILE A 296 -1.77 17.68 2.37
N GLY A 297 -1.07 16.59 2.05
CA GLY A 297 -1.53 15.24 2.32
C GLY A 297 -1.77 14.97 3.80
N VAL A 298 -0.85 15.37 4.68
CA VAL A 298 -1.03 15.24 6.14
C VAL A 298 -2.22 16.05 6.64
N ALA A 299 -2.38 17.30 6.19
CA ALA A 299 -3.55 18.12 6.54
C ALA A 299 -4.85 17.44 6.08
N GLY A 300 -4.85 16.84 4.88
CA GLY A 300 -5.95 16.04 4.38
C GLY A 300 -6.29 14.84 5.29
N PHE A 301 -5.29 14.06 5.73
CA PHE A 301 -5.52 12.95 6.66
C PHE A 301 -6.09 13.42 7.99
N VAL A 302 -5.54 14.50 8.58
CA VAL A 302 -6.06 15.07 9.83
C VAL A 302 -7.52 15.53 9.65
N GLY A 303 -7.82 16.25 8.56
CA GLY A 303 -9.19 16.64 8.24
C GLY A 303 -10.13 15.44 8.07
N THR A 304 -9.67 14.40 7.38
CA THR A 304 -10.45 13.15 7.21
C THR A 304 -10.78 12.52 8.57
N MET A 305 -9.82 12.48 9.52
CA MET A 305 -10.07 11.93 10.86
C MET A 305 -11.07 12.77 11.65
N ILE A 306 -10.95 14.10 11.57
CA ILE A 306 -11.87 15.01 12.27
C ILE A 306 -13.30 14.85 11.73
N PHE A 307 -13.47 14.93 10.40
CA PHE A 307 -14.80 14.86 9.80
C PHE A 307 -15.43 13.48 9.90
N ALA A 308 -14.64 12.38 9.80
CA ALA A 308 -15.14 11.04 10.07
C ALA A 308 -15.61 10.87 11.53
N SER A 309 -14.84 11.36 12.49
CA SER A 309 -15.22 11.35 13.91
C SER A 309 -16.50 12.14 14.17
N LEU A 310 -16.65 13.31 13.55
CA LEU A 310 -17.87 14.13 13.66
C LEU A 310 -19.10 13.44 13.06
N LEU A 311 -18.95 12.77 11.92
CA LEU A 311 -20.03 11.99 11.31
C LEU A 311 -20.49 10.83 12.20
N ILE A 312 -19.54 10.10 12.82
CA ILE A 312 -19.85 9.03 13.76
C ILE A 312 -20.54 9.60 15.00
N TYR A 313 -20.05 10.73 15.52
CA TYR A 313 -20.62 11.36 16.73
C TYR A 313 -22.04 11.87 16.52
N LEU A 314 -22.32 12.52 15.40
CA LEU A 314 -23.64 13.08 15.08
C LEU A 314 -24.66 12.01 14.68
N GLY A 315 -24.21 10.87 14.19
CA GLY A 315 -25.08 9.77 13.75
C GLY A 315 -25.91 10.08 12.50
N PRO A 316 -26.85 9.20 12.16
CA PRO A 316 -27.72 9.37 10.99
C PRO A 316 -28.83 10.42 11.24
N PRO A 317 -29.29 11.18 10.21
CA PRO A 317 -28.76 11.15 8.84
C PRO A 317 -27.45 11.93 8.71
N PRO A 318 -26.52 11.48 7.86
CA PRO A 318 -25.23 12.14 7.70
C PRO A 318 -25.38 13.54 7.10
N SER A 319 -24.72 14.54 7.68
CA SER A 319 -24.75 15.92 7.17
C SER A 319 -24.08 16.01 5.79
N PRO A 320 -24.75 16.53 4.72
CA PRO A 320 -24.14 16.70 3.40
C PRO A 320 -22.87 17.59 3.42
N VAL A 321 -22.84 18.59 4.29
CA VAL A 321 -21.70 19.50 4.44
C VAL A 321 -20.50 18.74 5.00
N LEU A 322 -20.69 17.90 6.04
CA LEU A 322 -19.63 17.08 6.60
C LEU A 322 -19.14 16.01 5.63
N LEU A 323 -20.04 15.42 4.84
CA LEU A 323 -19.67 14.48 3.77
C LEU A 323 -18.83 15.18 2.69
N GLY A 324 -19.20 16.40 2.30
CA GLY A 324 -18.40 17.20 1.38
C GLY A 324 -17.01 17.54 1.93
N ALA A 325 -16.96 17.98 3.19
CA ALA A 325 -15.71 18.29 3.89
C ALA A 325 -14.81 17.04 4.04
N LEU A 326 -15.39 15.89 4.39
CA LEU A 326 -14.71 14.59 4.42
C LEU A 326 -14.13 14.24 3.05
N GLY A 327 -14.92 14.39 1.98
CA GLY A 327 -14.49 14.11 0.61
C GLY A 327 -13.32 14.99 0.17
N VAL A 328 -13.39 16.30 0.40
CA VAL A 328 -12.29 17.24 0.10
C VAL A 328 -11.02 16.88 0.89
N SER A 329 -11.16 16.59 2.17
CA SER A 329 -10.04 16.19 3.02
C SER A 329 -9.43 14.87 2.57
N ALA A 330 -10.25 13.88 2.23
CA ALA A 330 -9.79 12.60 1.70
C ALA A 330 -9.03 12.77 0.38
N VAL A 331 -9.51 13.61 -0.54
CA VAL A 331 -8.79 13.92 -1.79
C VAL A 331 -7.45 14.59 -1.49
N ALA A 332 -7.40 15.55 -0.57
CA ALA A 332 -6.15 16.21 -0.17
C ALA A 332 -5.15 15.21 0.44
N ALA A 333 -5.64 14.23 1.22
CA ALA A 333 -4.82 13.18 1.83
C ALA A 333 -4.02 12.37 0.81
N LEU A 334 -4.56 12.19 -0.41
CA LEU A 334 -3.92 11.43 -1.48
C LEU A 334 -2.66 12.08 -2.04
N ALA A 335 -2.46 13.37 -1.81
CA ALA A 335 -1.24 14.06 -2.21
C ALA A 335 0.00 13.51 -1.49
N TYR A 336 -0.18 12.81 -0.35
CA TYR A 336 0.95 12.26 0.42
C TYR A 336 1.69 11.17 -0.34
N GLY A 337 0.97 10.19 -0.89
CA GLY A 337 1.52 8.97 -1.50
C GLY A 337 2.62 9.22 -2.52
N PRO A 338 2.30 9.79 -3.67
CA PRO A 338 3.27 10.02 -4.74
C PRO A 338 4.43 10.92 -4.32
N ALA A 339 4.14 11.94 -3.50
CA ALA A 339 5.16 12.87 -3.02
C ALA A 339 6.15 12.20 -2.06
N ALA A 340 5.67 11.37 -1.15
CA ALA A 340 6.50 10.63 -0.20
C ALA A 340 7.35 9.54 -0.88
N LEU A 341 6.77 8.80 -1.84
CA LEU A 341 7.50 7.82 -2.63
C LEU A 341 8.61 8.47 -3.46
N ALA A 342 8.32 9.60 -4.12
CA ALA A 342 9.32 10.34 -4.86
C ALA A 342 10.42 10.88 -3.93
N ALA A 343 10.07 11.42 -2.77
CA ALA A 343 11.03 11.90 -1.77
C ALA A 343 11.93 10.76 -1.26
N LEU A 344 11.35 9.58 -0.99
CA LEU A 344 12.11 8.41 -0.56
C LEU A 344 13.07 7.93 -1.66
N ALA A 345 12.62 7.93 -2.92
CA ALA A 345 13.46 7.60 -4.06
C ALA A 345 14.60 8.61 -4.29
N ASP A 346 14.36 9.90 -4.01
CA ASP A 346 15.39 10.94 -4.07
C ASP A 346 16.45 10.78 -2.96
N LEU A 347 16.05 10.26 -1.79
CA LEU A 347 16.96 9.98 -0.68
C LEU A 347 17.79 8.70 -0.88
N ALA A 348 17.40 7.83 -1.82
CA ALA A 348 18.07 6.58 -2.12
C ALA A 348 19.31 6.81 -2.99
N SER A 349 20.44 6.17 -2.63
CA SER A 349 21.57 6.07 -3.54
C SER A 349 21.29 5.07 -4.68
N ALA A 350 22.01 5.20 -5.80
CA ALA A 350 21.87 4.28 -6.93
C ALA A 350 22.14 2.82 -6.54
N LEU A 351 23.03 2.59 -5.58
CA LEU A 351 23.44 1.26 -5.12
C LEU A 351 22.50 0.65 -4.05
N SER A 352 21.64 1.46 -3.41
CA SER A 352 20.77 1.02 -2.30
C SER A 352 19.29 1.29 -2.54
N ARG A 353 18.85 1.46 -3.78
CA ARG A 353 17.46 1.80 -4.10
C ARG A 353 16.47 0.72 -3.69
N GLY A 354 16.80 -0.56 -3.94
CA GLY A 354 15.96 -1.67 -3.52
C GLY A 354 15.75 -1.70 -2.02
N THR A 355 16.83 -1.55 -1.27
CA THR A 355 16.79 -1.49 0.19
C THR A 355 16.03 -0.27 0.72
N THR A 356 16.26 0.91 0.13
CA THR A 356 15.56 2.13 0.55
C THR A 356 14.05 2.05 0.25
N MET A 357 13.68 1.45 -0.89
CA MET A 357 12.28 1.21 -1.21
C MET A 357 11.65 0.12 -0.32
N ALA A 358 12.43 -0.85 0.14
CA ALA A 358 11.97 -1.85 1.10
C ALA A 358 11.59 -1.23 2.47
N ILE A 359 12.19 -0.11 2.86
CA ILE A 359 11.82 0.63 4.09
C ILE A 359 10.35 1.12 4.00
N TYR A 360 9.90 1.51 2.82
CA TYR A 360 8.50 1.86 2.59
C TYR A 360 7.56 0.68 2.89
N SER A 361 7.85 -0.50 2.33
CA SER A 361 7.06 -1.71 2.59
C SER A 361 7.08 -2.12 4.06
N LEU A 362 8.25 -2.03 4.71
CA LEU A 362 8.39 -2.27 6.16
C LEU A 362 7.50 -1.33 6.98
N THR A 363 7.45 -0.06 6.60
CA THR A 363 6.63 0.95 7.26
C THR A 363 5.13 0.67 7.09
N ILE A 364 4.71 0.25 5.87
CA ILE A 364 3.34 -0.18 5.58
C ILE A 364 2.93 -1.33 6.50
N SER A 365 3.73 -2.40 6.48
CA SER A 365 3.42 -3.63 7.21
C SER A 365 3.35 -3.39 8.70
N LEU A 366 4.31 -2.64 9.27
CA LEU A 366 4.29 -2.27 10.68
C LEU A 366 3.08 -1.41 11.04
N GLY A 367 2.76 -0.42 10.21
CA GLY A 367 1.57 0.41 10.39
C GLY A 367 0.30 -0.42 10.40
N MET A 368 0.12 -1.32 9.43
CA MET A 368 -1.03 -2.21 9.37
C MET A 368 -1.14 -3.12 10.60
N ILE A 369 -0.03 -3.72 11.06
CA ILE A 369 0.00 -4.56 12.26
C ILE A 369 -0.46 -3.75 13.48
N LEU A 370 0.12 -2.56 13.68
CA LEU A 370 -0.24 -1.70 14.81
C LEU A 370 -1.69 -1.24 14.72
N GLY A 371 -2.19 -0.91 13.54
CA GLY A 371 -3.59 -0.53 13.33
C GLY A 371 -4.56 -1.65 13.66
N LEU A 372 -4.27 -2.86 13.19
CA LEU A 372 -5.04 -4.06 13.49
C LEU A 372 -5.05 -4.34 15.00
N VAL A 373 -3.88 -4.37 15.64
CA VAL A 373 -3.77 -4.76 17.04
C VAL A 373 -4.27 -3.63 17.96
N VAL A 374 -3.74 -2.41 17.83
CA VAL A 374 -4.08 -1.29 18.74
C VAL A 374 -5.53 -0.82 18.52
N GLY A 375 -5.94 -0.66 17.25
CA GLY A 375 -7.29 -0.20 16.93
C GLY A 375 -8.36 -1.16 17.43
N THR A 376 -8.18 -2.48 17.21
CA THR A 376 -9.12 -3.50 17.70
C THR A 376 -9.25 -3.51 19.20
N GLN A 377 -8.12 -3.44 19.90
CA GLN A 377 -8.13 -3.43 21.37
C GLN A 377 -8.80 -2.18 21.95
N LEU A 378 -8.53 -1.00 21.37
CA LEU A 378 -9.17 0.24 21.85
C LEU A 378 -10.70 0.18 21.70
N VAL A 379 -11.21 -0.36 20.58
CA VAL A 379 -12.65 -0.51 20.38
C VAL A 379 -13.24 -1.60 21.26
N ALA A 380 -12.54 -2.72 21.44
CA ALA A 380 -12.99 -3.80 22.33
C ALA A 380 -13.10 -3.34 23.78
N LEU A 381 -12.19 -2.50 24.24
CA LEU A 381 -12.16 -2.01 25.62
C LEU A 381 -13.13 -0.83 25.85
N TRP A 382 -13.27 0.08 24.90
CA TRP A 382 -13.95 1.36 25.10
C TRP A 382 -15.10 1.64 24.12
N GLY A 383 -15.47 0.69 23.27
CA GLY A 383 -16.55 0.86 22.30
C GLY A 383 -16.36 2.08 21.40
N ASN A 384 -17.38 2.94 21.26
CA ASN A 384 -17.32 4.15 20.46
C ASN A 384 -16.21 5.13 20.91
N LEU A 385 -15.92 5.22 22.20
CA LEU A 385 -14.81 6.04 22.69
C LEU A 385 -13.46 5.55 22.15
N GLY A 386 -13.30 4.25 21.91
CA GLY A 386 -12.12 3.67 21.28
C GLY A 386 -11.87 4.21 19.87
N TYR A 387 -12.92 4.43 19.05
CA TYR A 387 -12.80 5.05 17.74
C TYR A 387 -12.24 6.48 17.84
N TYR A 388 -12.82 7.31 18.70
CA TYR A 388 -12.39 8.70 18.86
C TYR A 388 -10.98 8.80 19.40
N THR A 389 -10.60 7.95 20.33
CA THR A 389 -9.25 7.90 20.89
C THR A 389 -8.24 7.51 19.84
N PHE A 390 -8.56 6.51 19.01
CA PHE A 390 -7.69 6.07 17.93
C PHE A 390 -7.51 7.17 16.86
N PHE A 391 -8.62 7.72 16.33
CA PHE A 391 -8.57 8.77 15.32
C PHE A 391 -7.92 10.06 15.83
N GLY A 392 -8.26 10.46 17.06
CA GLY A 392 -7.64 11.61 17.69
C GLY A 392 -6.13 11.43 17.89
N GLY A 393 -5.70 10.28 18.38
CA GLY A 393 -4.29 9.94 18.56
C GLY A 393 -3.51 9.96 17.23
N VAL A 394 -4.08 9.38 16.17
CA VAL A 394 -3.52 9.41 14.81
C VAL A 394 -3.40 10.84 14.30
N ALA A 395 -4.45 11.67 14.46
CA ALA A 395 -4.44 13.05 14.01
C ALA A 395 -3.37 13.88 14.74
N VAL A 396 -3.28 13.77 16.07
CA VAL A 396 -2.29 14.47 16.89
C VAL A 396 -0.86 14.05 16.50
N ALA A 397 -0.61 12.75 16.32
CA ALA A 397 0.71 12.26 15.92
C ALA A 397 1.13 12.79 14.53
N LEU A 398 0.20 12.85 13.56
CA LEU A 398 0.46 13.42 12.24
C LEU A 398 0.76 14.92 12.31
N VAL A 399 0.04 15.68 13.13
CA VAL A 399 0.30 17.11 13.34
C VAL A 399 1.69 17.33 13.93
N ILE A 400 2.05 16.58 14.98
CA ILE A 400 3.38 16.68 15.61
C ILE A 400 4.49 16.41 14.58
N LEU A 401 4.38 15.33 13.80
CA LEU A 401 5.38 14.98 12.78
C LEU A 401 5.47 16.04 11.68
N SER A 402 4.36 16.68 11.31
CA SER A 402 4.36 17.78 10.32
C SER A 402 5.09 19.01 10.81
N LEU A 403 4.99 19.34 12.11
CA LEU A 403 5.70 20.48 12.69
C LEU A 403 7.22 20.28 12.64
N PHE A 404 7.71 19.06 12.91
CA PHE A 404 9.15 18.75 12.78
C PHE A 404 9.63 18.88 11.34
N ARG A 405 8.89 18.37 10.38
CA ARG A 405 9.22 18.44 8.96
C ARG A 405 9.22 19.89 8.43
N TYR A 406 8.27 20.71 8.85
CA TYR A 406 8.20 22.12 8.46
C TYR A 406 9.44 22.92 8.90
N ARG A 407 9.97 22.61 10.09
CA ARG A 407 11.23 23.23 10.58
C ARG A 407 12.43 22.83 9.73
N GLU A 408 12.50 21.60 9.27
CA GLU A 408 13.63 21.10 8.47
C GLU A 408 13.65 21.70 7.06
N VAL A 409 12.49 21.91 6.45
CA VAL A 409 12.36 22.54 5.12
C VAL A 409 12.79 24.01 5.12
N ARG A 410 12.65 24.71 6.24
CA ARG A 410 13.16 26.09 6.37
C ARG A 410 14.69 26.19 6.35
N LEU A 411 15.39 25.09 6.53
CA LEU A 411 16.87 25.06 6.53
C LEU A 411 17.49 25.00 5.11
N GLY A 412 16.67 25.12 4.07
CA GLY A 412 17.09 25.25 2.67
C GLY A 412 17.25 23.92 1.94
N PRO A 413 17.15 23.92 0.60
CA PRO A 413 17.50 22.75 -0.17
C PRO A 413 18.99 22.47 0.04
N ALA A 414 19.33 21.22 0.36
CA ALA A 414 20.71 20.78 0.30
C ALA A 414 21.25 21.20 -1.08
N SER A 415 22.25 22.08 -1.09
CA SER A 415 22.91 22.50 -2.30
C SER A 415 23.29 21.24 -3.08
N VAL A 416 22.70 21.07 -4.26
CA VAL A 416 23.14 20.04 -5.19
C VAL A 416 24.63 20.28 -5.37
N PRO A 417 25.53 19.32 -5.05
CA PRO A 417 26.94 19.51 -5.32
C PRO A 417 27.06 19.73 -6.83
N THR A 418 27.43 20.93 -7.23
CA THR A 418 27.83 21.21 -8.60
C THR A 418 29.06 20.35 -8.85
N ILE A 419 28.89 19.27 -9.63
CA ILE A 419 30.01 18.49 -10.14
C ILE A 419 30.86 19.47 -10.93
N PRO A 420 32.12 19.71 -10.53
CA PRO A 420 32.99 20.56 -11.34
C PRO A 420 33.14 19.93 -12.69
N ALA A 421 32.82 20.68 -13.73
CA ALA A 421 33.08 20.28 -15.12
C ALA A 421 34.56 19.97 -15.26
N ARG A 422 34.90 18.72 -15.55
CA ARG A 422 36.18 18.28 -16.09
C ARG A 422 36.06 18.08 -17.59
#